data_8e1a0a40ce307bffaa8428c2d10acf37
#
_entry.id   8e1a0a40ce307bffaa8428c2d10acf37
#
_cell.length_a   1.000
_cell.length_b   1.000
_cell.length_c   1.000
_cell.angle_alpha   90.00
_cell.angle_beta   90.00
_cell.angle_gamma   90.00
#
_symmetry.space_group_name_H-M   'P 1'
#
loop_
_entity.id
_entity.type
_entity.pdbx_description
1 polymer ?
#
loop_
_entity_poly.entity_id
_entity_poly.type
_entity_poly.pdbx_seq_one_letter_code
_entity_poly.pdbx_strand_id
1 'polypeptide(L)'
;MAGSGHGEPRVGLVIVSHVAQLAEGVVAFATMQAPSVRVVPAGGIVDPATGAVALGTDATRIAAAIREADSGAGVVVLGDMLGAFIAIDTAVSDILPAEDPDLAARVRVSGGPLVEGAYFAAIQANIGDGVDEVLENANAAAALVKIEH
;
A
#
# COMPACT_ATOMS: atom_id res chain seq x y z
N MET A 1 -16.85 -17.53 13.79
CA MET A 1 -16.20 -17.82 13.55
C MET A 1 -15.40 -17.78 13.37
N ALA A 2 -15.65 -17.37 13.01
CA ALA A 2 -14.96 -17.39 12.76
C ALA A 2 -14.19 -17.43 12.74
N GLY A 3 -14.43 -17.39 12.63
CA GLY A 3 -13.75 -17.55 12.59
C GLY A 3 -12.85 -17.39 12.70
N SER A 4 -12.86 -17.56 13.17
CA SER A 4 -11.64 -17.29 13.42
C SER A 4 -11.04 -16.23 12.63
N GLY A 5 -10.39 -15.44 12.96
CA GLY A 5 -9.83 -14.33 12.33
C GLY A 5 -9.76 -14.30 10.81
N HIS A 6 -9.69 -15.43 10.16
CA HIS A 6 -9.64 -15.45 8.70
C HIS A 6 -10.95 -15.06 8.02
N GLY A 7 -12.03 -14.94 8.78
CA GLY A 7 -13.30 -14.44 8.29
C GLY A 7 -13.38 -12.91 8.30
N GLU A 8 -12.52 -12.24 9.03
CA GLU A 8 -12.57 -10.79 9.17
C GLU A 8 -11.68 -10.13 8.11
N PRO A 9 -12.21 -9.17 7.34
CA PRO A 9 -11.37 -8.46 6.38
C PRO A 9 -10.34 -7.59 7.10
N ARG A 10 -9.15 -7.51 6.53
CA ARG A 10 -8.07 -6.66 7.02
C ARG A 10 -7.82 -5.53 6.04
N VAL A 11 -7.38 -4.40 6.54
CA VAL A 11 -6.90 -3.31 5.69
C VAL A 11 -5.70 -3.83 4.88
N GLY A 12 -5.72 -3.57 3.58
CA GLY A 12 -4.61 -3.92 2.69
C GLY A 12 -3.64 -2.78 2.53
N LEU A 13 -2.45 -3.09 2.03
CA LEU A 13 -1.43 -2.08 1.74
C LEU A 13 -0.99 -2.18 0.29
N VAL A 14 -0.67 -1.03 -0.31
CA VAL A 14 -0.03 -0.96 -1.63
C VAL A 14 1.27 -0.20 -1.49
N ILE A 15 2.34 -0.81 -2.00
CA ILE A 15 3.69 -0.26 -1.93
C ILE A 15 4.07 0.21 -3.32
N VAL A 16 4.17 1.54 -3.49
CA VAL A 16 4.49 2.16 -4.77
C VAL A 16 5.95 2.58 -4.80
N SER A 17 6.65 2.17 -5.84
CA SER A 17 8.06 2.53 -6.02
C SER A 17 8.36 2.73 -7.50
N HIS A 18 9.35 3.56 -7.80
CA HIS A 18 9.90 3.68 -9.14
C HIS A 18 10.61 2.41 -9.59
N VAL A 19 10.96 1.52 -8.64
CA VAL A 19 11.75 0.30 -8.89
C VAL A 19 10.94 -0.91 -8.42
N ALA A 20 10.68 -1.85 -9.35
CA ALA A 20 9.87 -3.03 -9.03
C ALA A 20 10.47 -3.85 -7.87
N GLN A 21 11.79 -4.08 -7.89
CA GLN A 21 12.45 -4.85 -6.85
C GLN A 21 12.38 -4.17 -5.48
N LEU A 22 12.40 -2.84 -5.44
CA LEU A 22 12.26 -2.12 -4.18
C LEU A 22 10.86 -2.33 -3.59
N ALA A 23 9.81 -2.20 -4.41
CA ALA A 23 8.44 -2.45 -3.97
C ALA A 23 8.30 -3.87 -3.43
N GLU A 24 8.81 -4.85 -4.16
CA GLU A 24 8.75 -6.26 -3.77
C GLU A 24 9.52 -6.53 -2.47
N GLY A 25 10.67 -5.88 -2.29
CA GLY A 25 11.45 -5.99 -1.06
C GLY A 25 10.73 -5.43 0.15
N VAL A 26 10.07 -4.30 0.00
CA VAL A 26 9.27 -3.71 1.08
C VAL A 26 8.07 -4.60 1.42
N VAL A 27 7.41 -5.18 0.41
CA VAL A 27 6.32 -6.14 0.63
C VAL A 27 6.83 -7.32 1.46
N ALA A 28 7.97 -7.90 1.09
CA ALA A 28 8.54 -9.01 1.83
C ALA A 28 8.84 -8.64 3.28
N PHE A 29 9.40 -7.47 3.49
CA PHE A 29 9.71 -6.99 4.84
C PHE A 29 8.46 -6.75 5.68
N ALA A 30 7.46 -6.06 5.11
CA ALA A 30 6.24 -5.72 5.83
C ALA A 30 5.41 -6.95 6.22
N THR A 31 5.41 -7.98 5.37
CA THR A 31 4.61 -9.19 5.62
C THR A 31 5.22 -10.12 6.66
N MET A 32 6.47 -9.91 7.06
CA MET A 32 7.12 -10.79 8.06
C MET A 32 6.30 -10.96 9.33
N GLN A 33 5.67 -9.89 9.82
CA GLN A 33 4.90 -9.90 11.06
C GLN A 33 3.39 -9.78 10.82
N ALA A 34 2.95 -9.86 9.58
CA ALA A 34 1.55 -9.59 9.23
C ALA A 34 1.02 -10.60 8.21
N PRO A 35 0.93 -11.88 8.60
CA PRO A 35 0.56 -12.94 7.64
C PRO A 35 -0.88 -12.84 7.13
N SER A 36 -1.75 -12.10 7.78
CA SER A 36 -3.15 -11.96 7.38
C SER A 36 -3.43 -10.73 6.53
N VAL A 37 -2.41 -9.95 6.23
CA VAL A 37 -2.56 -8.68 5.48
C VAL A 37 -2.12 -8.87 4.03
N ARG A 38 -2.93 -8.37 3.10
CA ARG A 38 -2.53 -8.31 1.69
C ARG A 38 -1.67 -7.07 1.48
N VAL A 39 -0.41 -7.28 1.16
CA VAL A 39 0.52 -6.19 0.81
C VAL A 39 0.91 -6.40 -0.64
N VAL A 40 0.54 -5.47 -1.51
CA VAL A 40 0.67 -5.62 -2.96
C VAL A 40 1.66 -4.59 -3.49
N PRO A 41 2.67 -5.03 -4.26
CA PRO A 41 3.62 -4.10 -4.85
C PRO A 41 3.07 -3.48 -6.13
N ALA A 42 3.40 -2.20 -6.35
CA ALA A 42 3.14 -1.50 -7.60
C ALA A 42 4.39 -0.71 -7.95
N GLY A 43 5.40 -1.41 -8.44
CA GLY A 43 6.71 -0.83 -8.75
C GLY A 43 7.06 -0.91 -10.22
N GLY A 44 7.68 0.15 -10.73
CA GLY A 44 8.12 0.21 -12.11
C GLY A 44 6.99 0.36 -13.11
N ILE A 45 7.37 0.39 -14.38
CA ILE A 45 6.45 0.42 -15.53
C ILE A 45 6.67 -0.86 -16.31
N VAL A 46 5.58 -1.59 -16.60
CA VAL A 46 5.65 -2.84 -17.36
C VAL A 46 5.19 -2.57 -18.78
N ASP A 47 6.03 -2.93 -19.76
CA ASP A 47 5.66 -2.89 -21.18
C ASP A 47 4.67 -4.03 -21.44
N PRO A 48 3.42 -3.74 -21.85
CA PRO A 48 2.42 -4.80 -22.06
C PRO A 48 2.75 -5.72 -23.22
N ALA A 49 3.58 -5.27 -24.17
CA ALA A 49 3.93 -6.08 -25.34
C ALA A 49 5.05 -7.08 -25.03
N THR A 50 6.01 -6.73 -24.19
CA THR A 50 7.21 -7.54 -23.95
C THR A 50 7.33 -8.04 -22.52
N GLY A 51 6.60 -7.45 -21.57
CA GLY A 51 6.75 -7.74 -20.15
C GLY A 51 8.00 -7.10 -19.54
N ALA A 52 8.77 -6.32 -20.32
CA ALA A 52 9.94 -5.65 -19.79
C ALA A 52 9.54 -4.61 -18.75
N VAL A 53 10.36 -4.50 -17.69
CA VAL A 53 10.11 -3.57 -16.58
C VAL A 53 11.11 -2.43 -16.66
N ALA A 54 10.60 -1.20 -16.68
CA ALA A 54 11.40 0.01 -16.68
C ALA A 54 11.21 0.77 -15.37
N LEU A 55 12.09 1.73 -15.09
CA LEU A 55 11.96 2.62 -13.94
C LEU A 55 10.81 3.57 -14.16
N GLY A 56 10.08 3.87 -13.10
CA GLY A 56 8.97 4.81 -13.12
C GLY A 56 7.74 4.28 -12.40
N THR A 57 6.66 5.06 -12.44
CA THR A 57 5.41 4.71 -11.78
C THR A 57 4.25 4.78 -12.78
N ASP A 58 3.24 3.95 -12.58
CA ASP A 58 2.11 3.82 -13.50
C ASP A 58 0.80 3.84 -12.70
N ALA A 59 -0.01 4.88 -12.90
CA ALA A 59 -1.27 5.07 -12.18
C ALA A 59 -2.25 3.91 -12.39
N THR A 60 -2.32 3.36 -13.61
CA THR A 60 -3.22 2.23 -13.90
C THR A 60 -2.80 0.98 -13.11
N ARG A 61 -1.50 0.74 -13.02
CA ARG A 61 -0.95 -0.38 -12.24
C ARG A 61 -1.22 -0.18 -10.75
N ILE A 62 -1.10 1.06 -10.26
CA ILE A 62 -1.40 1.39 -8.87
C ILE A 62 -2.88 1.13 -8.56
N ALA A 63 -3.79 1.56 -9.43
CA ALA A 63 -5.22 1.32 -9.26
C ALA A 63 -5.53 -0.18 -9.22
N ALA A 64 -4.90 -0.97 -10.09
CA ALA A 64 -5.07 -2.42 -10.09
C ALA A 64 -4.56 -3.04 -8.78
N ALA A 65 -3.42 -2.58 -8.27
CA ALA A 65 -2.87 -3.05 -7.00
C ALA A 65 -3.80 -2.73 -5.83
N ILE A 66 -4.43 -1.56 -5.84
CA ILE A 66 -5.38 -1.16 -4.81
C ILE A 66 -6.59 -2.10 -4.81
N ARG A 67 -7.11 -2.44 -5.99
CA ARG A 67 -8.22 -3.41 -6.09
C ARG A 67 -7.81 -4.77 -5.54
N GLU A 68 -6.60 -5.22 -5.85
CA GLU A 68 -6.10 -6.51 -5.36
C GLU A 68 -5.91 -6.52 -3.84
N ALA A 69 -5.46 -5.41 -3.26
CA ALA A 69 -5.19 -5.31 -1.83
C ALA A 69 -6.47 -5.18 -1.00
N ASP A 70 -7.54 -4.68 -1.59
CA ASP A 70 -8.79 -4.44 -0.86
C ASP A 70 -9.54 -5.74 -0.61
N SER A 71 -9.95 -5.93 0.63
CA SER A 71 -10.82 -7.04 1.03
C SER A 71 -12.16 -6.53 1.59
N GLY A 72 -12.41 -5.23 1.45
CA GLY A 72 -13.59 -4.57 1.97
C GLY A 72 -13.31 -3.62 3.13
N ALA A 73 -12.14 -3.75 3.77
CA ALA A 73 -11.75 -2.92 4.91
C ALA A 73 -11.00 -1.65 4.50
N GLY A 74 -10.64 -1.52 3.24
CA GLY A 74 -9.89 -0.38 2.74
C GLY A 74 -8.42 -0.67 2.49
N VAL A 75 -7.72 0.32 1.97
CA VAL A 75 -6.33 0.19 1.56
C VAL A 75 -5.55 1.45 1.95
N VAL A 76 -4.35 1.27 2.47
CA VAL A 76 -3.40 2.36 2.68
C VAL A 76 -2.28 2.24 1.64
N VAL A 77 -2.00 3.33 0.94
CA VAL A 77 -0.99 3.40 -0.11
C VAL A 77 0.21 4.17 0.40
N LEU A 78 1.41 3.61 0.22
CA LEU A 78 2.66 4.28 0.54
C LEU A 78 3.53 4.38 -0.73
N GLY A 79 4.35 5.41 -0.80
CA GLY A 79 5.22 5.64 -1.95
C GLY A 79 6.65 5.98 -1.55
N ASP A 80 7.59 5.77 -2.48
CA ASP A 80 9.02 5.99 -2.20
C ASP A 80 9.42 7.47 -2.32
N MET A 81 9.03 8.14 -3.36
CA MET A 81 9.46 9.52 -3.62
C MET A 81 8.33 10.34 -4.24
N LEU A 82 8.55 11.64 -4.33
CA LEU A 82 7.55 12.61 -4.77
C LEU A 82 6.84 12.24 -6.07
N GLY A 83 7.58 11.76 -7.08
CA GLY A 83 6.99 11.36 -8.36
C GLY A 83 5.98 10.22 -8.24
N ALA A 84 6.19 9.31 -7.28
CA ALA A 84 5.23 8.24 -7.03
C ALA A 84 3.88 8.81 -6.58
N PHE A 85 3.89 9.88 -5.80
CA PHE A 85 2.66 10.48 -5.28
C PHE A 85 1.84 11.17 -6.36
N ILE A 86 2.46 11.59 -7.46
CA ILE A 86 1.72 12.10 -8.62
C ILE A 86 0.91 10.97 -9.26
N ALA A 87 1.51 9.81 -9.47
CA ALA A 87 0.82 8.65 -10.02
C ALA A 87 -0.22 8.08 -9.05
N ILE A 88 0.08 8.08 -7.76
CA ILE A 88 -0.87 7.67 -6.71
C ILE A 88 -2.09 8.58 -6.74
N ASP A 89 -1.89 9.89 -6.84
CA ASP A 89 -3.00 10.84 -6.89
C ASP A 89 -3.90 10.59 -8.11
N THR A 90 -3.32 10.34 -9.28
CA THR A 90 -4.09 10.00 -10.46
C THR A 90 -4.92 8.74 -10.24
N ALA A 91 -4.32 7.71 -9.64
CA ALA A 91 -5.04 6.46 -9.36
C ALA A 91 -6.21 6.68 -8.39
N VAL A 92 -5.95 7.40 -7.29
CA VAL A 92 -6.89 7.54 -6.18
C VAL A 92 -7.95 8.62 -6.45
N SER A 93 -7.58 9.71 -7.13
CA SER A 93 -8.47 10.86 -7.33
C SER A 93 -9.20 10.84 -8.68
N ASP A 94 -8.66 10.14 -9.68
CA ASP A 94 -9.27 10.11 -11.02
C ASP A 94 -9.75 8.71 -11.42
N ILE A 95 -8.88 7.71 -11.39
CA ILE A 95 -9.21 6.38 -11.92
C ILE A 95 -10.24 5.67 -11.04
N LEU A 96 -9.93 5.51 -9.76
CA LEU A 96 -10.81 4.77 -8.84
C LEU A 96 -12.18 5.43 -8.66
N PRO A 97 -12.30 6.75 -8.48
CA PRO A 97 -13.64 7.35 -8.35
C PRO A 97 -14.52 7.14 -9.55
N ALA A 98 -13.93 7.08 -10.76
CA ALA A 98 -14.67 6.85 -11.99
C ALA A 98 -15.12 5.40 -12.15
N GLU A 99 -14.30 4.44 -11.68
CA GLU A 99 -14.52 3.01 -11.93
C GLU A 99 -15.07 2.26 -10.72
N ASP A 100 -14.71 2.68 -9.51
CA ASP A 100 -15.14 2.02 -8.28
C ASP A 100 -15.20 3.04 -7.14
N PRO A 101 -16.27 3.87 -7.11
CA PRO A 101 -16.39 4.94 -6.11
C PRO A 101 -16.44 4.42 -4.67
N ASP A 102 -17.00 3.24 -4.44
CA ASP A 102 -17.05 2.68 -3.07
C ASP A 102 -15.66 2.32 -2.56
N LEU A 103 -14.83 1.73 -3.41
CA LEU A 103 -13.44 1.46 -3.06
C LEU A 103 -12.67 2.77 -2.86
N ALA A 104 -12.83 3.72 -3.78
CA ALA A 104 -12.15 5.02 -3.66
C ALA A 104 -12.40 5.69 -2.31
N ALA A 105 -13.62 5.56 -1.78
CA ALA A 105 -13.99 6.17 -0.51
C ALA A 105 -13.24 5.59 0.70
N ARG A 106 -12.67 4.39 0.57
CA ARG A 106 -11.94 3.73 1.69
C ARG A 106 -10.45 3.55 1.41
N VAL A 107 -9.90 4.32 0.48
CA VAL A 107 -8.46 4.35 0.21
C VAL A 107 -7.84 5.56 0.90
N ARG A 108 -6.68 5.37 1.52
CA ARG A 108 -5.92 6.44 2.18
C ARG A 108 -4.49 6.43 1.66
N VAL A 109 -3.88 7.60 1.59
CA VAL A 109 -2.50 7.75 1.12
C VAL A 109 -1.64 8.23 2.28
N SER A 110 -0.57 7.52 2.57
CA SER A 110 0.37 7.90 3.61
C SER A 110 1.60 8.56 3.02
N GLY A 111 1.99 9.70 3.61
CA GLY A 111 3.27 10.35 3.31
C GLY A 111 4.39 9.90 4.24
N GLY A 112 4.19 8.86 5.03
CA GLY A 112 5.21 8.35 5.94
C GLY A 112 6.37 7.66 5.23
N PRO A 113 7.44 7.32 5.96
CA PRO A 113 8.59 6.65 5.37
C PRO A 113 8.20 5.26 4.86
N LEU A 114 8.66 4.93 3.66
CA LEU A 114 8.18 3.76 2.93
C LEU A 114 8.41 2.45 3.70
N VAL A 115 9.63 2.21 4.17
CA VAL A 115 9.99 0.93 4.81
C VAL A 115 9.35 0.82 6.19
N GLU A 116 9.63 1.79 7.04
CA GLU A 116 9.11 1.80 8.41
C GLU A 116 7.59 1.94 8.44
N GLY A 117 7.06 2.83 7.58
CA GLY A 117 5.62 3.05 7.49
C GLY A 117 4.87 1.80 7.06
N ALA A 118 5.38 1.09 6.06
CA ALA A 118 4.77 -0.16 5.60
C ALA A 118 4.80 -1.22 6.69
N TYR A 119 5.91 -1.34 7.40
CA TYR A 119 6.07 -2.33 8.45
C TYR A 119 5.06 -2.11 9.59
N PHE A 120 5.00 -0.89 10.13
CA PHE A 120 4.08 -0.58 11.23
C PHE A 120 2.63 -0.60 10.80
N ALA A 121 2.33 -0.14 9.57
CA ALA A 121 0.98 -0.22 9.03
C ALA A 121 0.52 -1.68 8.89
N ALA A 122 1.39 -2.55 8.42
CA ALA A 122 1.07 -3.97 8.27
C ALA A 122 0.77 -4.62 9.62
N ILE A 123 1.55 -4.32 10.66
CA ILE A 123 1.29 -4.82 12.01
C ILE A 123 -0.08 -4.36 12.50
N GLN A 124 -0.39 -3.07 12.31
CA GLN A 124 -1.66 -2.50 12.76
C GLN A 124 -2.84 -3.13 12.01
N ALA A 125 -2.70 -3.33 10.70
CA ALA A 125 -3.71 -3.99 9.89
C ALA A 125 -3.92 -5.45 10.32
N ASN A 126 -2.82 -6.12 10.67
CA ASN A 126 -2.86 -7.54 11.04
C ASN A 126 -3.66 -7.79 12.34
N ILE A 127 -3.66 -6.83 13.25
CA ILE A 127 -4.47 -6.95 14.48
C ILE A 127 -5.93 -6.55 14.28
N GLY A 128 -6.29 -6.12 13.07
CA GLY A 128 -7.69 -5.87 12.71
C GLY A 128 -8.16 -4.44 12.83
N ASP A 129 -7.27 -3.49 13.02
CA ASP A 129 -7.66 -2.08 13.10
C ASP A 129 -8.13 -1.54 11.76
N GLY A 130 -8.91 -0.46 11.79
CA GLY A 130 -9.49 0.15 10.60
C GLY A 130 -8.51 1.00 9.80
N VAL A 131 -8.96 1.44 8.63
CA VAL A 131 -8.09 2.12 7.66
C VAL A 131 -7.49 3.42 8.22
N ASP A 132 -8.22 4.14 9.06
CA ASP A 132 -7.71 5.40 9.59
C ASP A 132 -6.62 5.19 10.66
N GLU A 133 -6.76 4.15 11.49
CA GLU A 133 -5.71 3.79 12.45
C GLU A 133 -4.46 3.26 11.75
N VAL A 134 -4.64 2.49 10.69
CA VAL A 134 -3.52 1.97 9.88
C VAL A 134 -2.78 3.14 9.21
N LEU A 135 -3.52 4.11 8.66
CA LEU A 135 -2.93 5.32 8.10
C LEU A 135 -2.14 6.10 9.15
N GLU A 136 -2.71 6.28 10.33
CA GLU A 136 -2.06 7.00 11.41
C GLU A 136 -0.73 6.35 11.80
N ASN A 137 -0.70 5.02 11.89
CA ASN A 137 0.52 4.29 12.21
C ASN A 137 1.59 4.41 11.13
N ALA A 138 1.18 4.37 9.86
CA ALA A 138 2.12 4.58 8.75
C ALA A 138 2.75 5.98 8.83
N ASN A 139 1.92 7.00 9.08
CA ASN A 139 2.39 8.38 9.18
C ASN A 139 3.29 8.60 10.40
N ALA A 140 2.93 8.00 11.54
CA ALA A 140 3.68 8.16 12.79
C ALA A 140 5.10 7.58 12.70
N ALA A 141 5.36 6.69 11.76
CA ALA A 141 6.69 6.12 11.56
C ALA A 141 7.74 7.19 11.21
N ALA A 142 7.31 8.35 10.72
CA ALA A 142 8.22 9.47 10.44
C ALA A 142 8.94 9.98 11.70
N ALA A 143 8.37 9.75 12.89
CA ALA A 143 8.95 10.19 14.16
C ALA A 143 9.87 9.14 14.80
N LEU A 144 10.06 8.00 14.17
CA LEU A 144 10.88 6.92 14.72
C LEU A 144 12.34 7.35 14.85
N VAL A 145 12.88 7.23 16.05
CA VAL A 145 14.30 7.50 16.33
C VAL A 145 15.04 6.18 16.34
N LYS A 146 15.94 5.99 15.38
CA LYS A 146 16.67 4.72 15.23
C LYS A 146 17.98 4.69 16.01
N ILE A 147 18.57 5.85 16.28
CA ILE A 147 19.83 5.99 16.99
C ILE A 147 19.73 7.19 17.93
N GLU A 148 20.08 6.99 19.19
CA GLU A 148 20.22 8.08 20.14
C GLU A 148 21.60 8.73 19.96
N HIS A 149 21.67 10.08 19.98
CA HIS A 149 22.92 10.85 19.81
C HIS A 149 23.30 11.55 21.09
#